data_3e12514b99d448ee7324e02bdc9a368b
#
_entry.id   3e12514b99d448ee7324e02bdc9a368b
#
_cell.length_a   1.000
_cell.length_b   1.000
_cell.length_c   1.000
_cell.angle_alpha   90.00
_cell.angle_beta   90.00
_cell.angle_gamma   90.00
#
_symmetry.space_group_name_H-M   'P 1'
#
loop_
_entity.id
_entity.type
_entity.pdbx_description
1 polymer ?
#
loop_
_entity_poly.entity_id
_entity_poly.type
_entity_poly.pdbx_seq_one_letter_code
_entity_poly.pdbx_strand_id
1 'polypeptide(L)'
;MEATKQLTPFLSVIGQIQPTDMASVAASGFLTVINNRPDGEGEGQPSNEEMAAAAQASGLQYHYLPVVAGQISDQNVSDFAQLLTQVKGPVLAFCRTGTRSSSLWALSEAHRLDASAILAAAKTVGYDLTGLVPRLQQRWTEQVYVPDATHTAHSNRYDVLVVGGGAAGCAVTASLLKRDANLRIGVIEPSEQHYYQPGWTMVGAGVFTRSQTERPMAQCIPDKAQWIRAAVTGFLPEQNSVILEDGRQLAYRTLVVCPGLKLHWDAIKGLRETLGKNGVTSNYVLELAPYTWQLVQNLRKGRAIFTQPPMPIKCAGAPQKALYMSADWWLKEGVLDAVETEFCTAGNALFGVADFVPPLMQYIEKYQTQLNFHHNLVEVDGEVGKAWFNVTDAEGNQQRVEKAFDFLHAVPPQRAPRFVRESVLADKDGWLEVHHDTLRHPRFGNIFSLGDVCSAPNAKTAAAVRKQAPIVAENTLAVLQSRSVRAIYDGYGACPLVVERGKAILAEFGYGGKLLPTFPLDPLLPRRLAWQLKARWMPSIYFDMLLKGREWLAKPTVLDHEPHRPTAVQACDFESGNKE
;
A
#
# COMPACT_ATOMS: atom_id res chain seq x y z
N MET A 1 37.76 16.38 -11.95
CA MET A 1 36.37 16.73 -11.52
C MET A 1 36.17 16.25 -10.10
N GLU A 2 35.59 17.06 -9.21
CA GLU A 2 35.16 16.59 -7.88
C GLU A 2 34.12 15.47 -8.01
N ALA A 3 33.93 14.67 -6.95
CA ALA A 3 32.92 13.64 -6.96
C ALA A 3 31.50 14.24 -7.01
N THR A 4 30.66 13.78 -7.92
CA THR A 4 29.27 14.19 -8.01
C THR A 4 28.49 13.70 -6.78
N LYS A 5 27.58 14.50 -6.28
CA LYS A 5 26.76 14.21 -5.08
C LYS A 5 25.33 13.92 -5.49
N GLN A 6 24.93 12.69 -5.41
CA GLN A 6 23.60 12.22 -5.86
C GLN A 6 22.52 12.53 -4.82
N LEU A 7 21.64 13.48 -5.12
CA LEU A 7 20.47 13.85 -4.29
C LEU A 7 19.29 12.91 -4.51
N THR A 8 19.07 12.51 -5.76
CA THR A 8 18.06 11.52 -6.15
C THR A 8 18.61 10.61 -7.24
N PRO A 9 17.99 9.48 -7.58
CA PRO A 9 18.39 8.67 -8.74
C PRO A 9 18.44 9.44 -10.07
N PHE A 10 17.71 10.55 -10.16
CA PHE A 10 17.57 11.38 -11.36
C PHE A 10 18.48 12.62 -11.34
N LEU A 11 18.80 13.16 -10.17
CA LEU A 11 19.53 14.42 -10.01
C LEU A 11 20.76 14.27 -9.13
N SER A 12 21.89 14.66 -9.68
CA SER A 12 23.15 14.87 -8.95
C SER A 12 23.55 16.35 -8.98
N VAL A 13 24.29 16.78 -7.96
CA VAL A 13 24.81 18.15 -7.85
C VAL A 13 26.31 18.14 -7.65
N ILE A 14 26.94 19.23 -8.08
CA ILE A 14 28.40 19.41 -7.97
C ILE A 14 28.75 20.90 -7.85
N GLY A 15 29.96 21.20 -7.42
CA GLY A 15 30.57 22.53 -7.52
C GLY A 15 30.87 22.94 -8.97
N GLN A 16 31.54 24.07 -9.16
CA GLN A 16 31.90 24.55 -10.49
C GLN A 16 32.70 23.49 -11.26
N ILE A 17 32.28 23.21 -12.49
CA ILE A 17 32.98 22.38 -13.46
C ILE A 17 33.54 23.26 -14.60
N GLN A 18 34.54 22.74 -15.31
CA GLN A 18 35.16 23.41 -16.44
C GLN A 18 34.61 22.88 -17.77
N PRO A 19 34.70 23.62 -18.87
CA PRO A 19 34.34 23.13 -20.20
C PRO A 19 35.00 21.78 -20.55
N THR A 20 36.26 21.58 -20.12
CA THR A 20 37.01 20.33 -20.30
C THR A 20 36.43 19.12 -19.54
N ASP A 21 35.60 19.34 -18.53
CA ASP A 21 34.97 18.25 -17.76
C ASP A 21 33.76 17.65 -18.47
N MET A 22 33.16 18.32 -19.47
CA MET A 22 31.90 17.89 -20.10
C MET A 22 31.97 16.50 -20.72
N ALA A 23 33.09 16.13 -21.33
CA ALA A 23 33.28 14.78 -21.85
C ALA A 23 33.27 13.72 -20.76
N SER A 24 33.84 14.01 -19.58
CA SER A 24 33.81 13.12 -18.42
C SER A 24 32.41 13.02 -17.81
N VAL A 25 31.63 14.11 -17.81
CA VAL A 25 30.25 14.15 -17.38
C VAL A 25 29.39 13.23 -18.26
N ALA A 26 29.52 13.33 -19.58
CA ALA A 26 28.82 12.45 -20.53
C ALA A 26 29.25 10.98 -20.36
N ALA A 27 30.56 10.72 -20.21
CA ALA A 27 31.06 9.37 -19.96
C ALA A 27 30.56 8.75 -18.64
N SER A 28 30.20 9.58 -17.65
CA SER A 28 29.62 9.16 -16.39
C SER A 28 28.09 8.86 -16.49
N GLY A 29 27.51 8.94 -17.69
CA GLY A 29 26.12 8.57 -17.96
C GLY A 29 25.09 9.69 -17.76
N PHE A 30 25.52 10.93 -17.49
CA PHE A 30 24.62 12.07 -17.47
C PHE A 30 24.14 12.41 -18.88
N LEU A 31 22.90 12.85 -19.01
CA LEU A 31 22.29 13.25 -20.30
C LEU A 31 22.02 14.75 -20.36
N THR A 32 21.89 15.39 -19.19
CA THR A 32 21.59 16.83 -19.08
C THR A 32 22.44 17.49 -18.03
N VAL A 33 22.89 18.71 -18.33
CA VAL A 33 23.63 19.61 -17.42
C VAL A 33 22.82 20.88 -17.20
N ILE A 34 22.62 21.26 -15.92
CA ILE A 34 21.98 22.54 -15.55
C ILE A 34 23.00 23.44 -14.86
N ASN A 35 23.22 24.63 -15.41
CA ASN A 35 24.07 25.66 -14.84
C ASN A 35 23.21 26.65 -14.03
N ASN A 36 23.38 26.62 -12.69
CA ASN A 36 22.71 27.57 -11.78
C ASN A 36 23.61 28.73 -11.36
N ARG A 37 24.79 28.87 -11.96
CA ARG A 37 25.72 29.93 -11.62
C ARG A 37 25.62 31.09 -12.63
N PRO A 38 25.36 32.35 -12.19
CA PRO A 38 25.36 33.52 -13.07
C PRO A 38 26.76 33.74 -13.64
N ASP A 39 26.84 34.27 -14.86
CA ASP A 39 28.13 34.70 -15.46
C ASP A 39 28.72 35.89 -14.68
N GLY A 40 30.06 35.97 -14.67
CA GLY A 40 30.76 37.08 -14.03
C GLY A 40 30.77 37.06 -12.51
N GLU A 41 30.36 35.94 -11.85
CA GLU A 41 30.34 35.82 -10.38
C GLU A 41 31.73 35.65 -9.75
N GLY A 42 32.75 35.35 -10.54
CA GLY A 42 34.10 35.16 -10.04
C GLY A 42 35.17 35.22 -11.14
N GLU A 43 36.38 35.58 -10.76
CA GLU A 43 37.54 35.59 -11.67
C GLU A 43 37.85 34.15 -12.15
N GLY A 44 38.11 34.00 -13.44
CA GLY A 44 38.43 32.70 -14.06
C GLY A 44 37.23 31.76 -14.21
N GLN A 45 35.98 32.25 -14.00
CA GLN A 45 34.78 31.47 -14.23
C GLN A 45 34.54 31.35 -15.75
N PRO A 46 34.32 30.11 -16.28
CA PRO A 46 33.86 29.94 -17.66
C PRO A 46 32.51 30.62 -17.89
N SER A 47 32.35 31.25 -19.03
CA SER A 47 31.09 31.84 -19.44
C SER A 47 30.04 30.77 -19.73
N ASN A 48 28.76 31.16 -19.64
CA ASN A 48 27.66 30.28 -20.03
C ASN A 48 27.79 29.76 -21.47
N GLU A 49 28.28 30.62 -22.40
CA GLU A 49 28.46 30.25 -23.80
C GLU A 49 29.56 29.18 -23.97
N GLU A 50 30.69 29.30 -23.28
CA GLU A 50 31.75 28.28 -23.28
C GLU A 50 31.28 26.95 -22.72
N MET A 51 30.49 26.97 -21.63
CA MET A 51 29.92 25.78 -21.01
C MET A 51 28.90 25.12 -21.93
N ALA A 52 28.03 25.91 -22.59
CA ALA A 52 27.02 25.41 -23.53
C ALA A 52 27.65 24.74 -24.76
N ALA A 53 28.71 25.39 -25.35
CA ALA A 53 29.42 24.84 -26.49
C ALA A 53 30.10 23.50 -26.14
N ALA A 54 30.75 23.41 -24.97
CA ALA A 54 31.42 22.19 -24.52
C ALA A 54 30.42 21.05 -24.22
N ALA A 55 29.25 21.36 -23.64
CA ALA A 55 28.20 20.39 -23.40
C ALA A 55 27.64 19.85 -24.72
N GLN A 56 27.36 20.72 -25.69
CA GLN A 56 26.88 20.34 -27.01
C GLN A 56 27.91 19.45 -27.74
N ALA A 57 29.18 19.80 -27.69
CA ALA A 57 30.26 19.00 -28.27
C ALA A 57 30.39 17.61 -27.63
N SER A 58 29.95 17.45 -26.39
CA SER A 58 29.95 16.21 -25.63
C SER A 58 28.60 15.44 -25.73
N GLY A 59 27.62 15.92 -26.52
CA GLY A 59 26.32 15.29 -26.70
C GLY A 59 25.36 15.45 -25.52
N LEU A 60 25.62 16.39 -24.61
CA LEU A 60 24.80 16.68 -23.45
C LEU A 60 23.74 17.75 -23.77
N GLN A 61 22.53 17.61 -23.21
CA GLN A 61 21.60 18.72 -23.14
C GLN A 61 22.11 19.74 -22.09
N TYR A 62 22.04 21.02 -22.42
CA TYR A 62 22.51 22.08 -21.52
C TYR A 62 21.45 23.12 -21.29
N HIS A 63 21.26 23.50 -20.02
CA HIS A 63 20.29 24.50 -19.60
C HIS A 63 20.95 25.51 -18.66
N TYR A 64 20.72 26.79 -18.95
CA TYR A 64 21.19 27.89 -18.12
C TYR A 64 20.04 28.47 -17.31
N LEU A 65 20.07 28.25 -16.00
CA LEU A 65 19.13 28.76 -15.04
C LEU A 65 19.85 29.49 -13.90
N PRO A 66 20.36 30.72 -14.18
CA PRO A 66 21.19 31.45 -13.25
C PRO A 66 20.39 31.91 -12.02
N VAL A 67 20.98 31.73 -10.84
CA VAL A 67 20.41 32.14 -9.57
C VAL A 67 21.48 32.86 -8.75
N VAL A 68 21.21 34.08 -8.32
CA VAL A 68 22.13 34.85 -7.47
C VAL A 68 22.23 34.24 -6.08
N ALA A 69 23.45 34.14 -5.54
CA ALA A 69 23.69 33.59 -4.22
C ALA A 69 22.87 34.30 -3.13
N GLY A 70 22.14 33.53 -2.31
CA GLY A 70 21.28 34.08 -1.25
C GLY A 70 19.92 34.66 -1.73
N GLN A 71 19.66 34.69 -3.06
CA GLN A 71 18.44 35.30 -3.63
C GLN A 71 17.65 34.30 -4.48
N ILE A 72 17.38 33.11 -3.93
CA ILE A 72 16.53 32.12 -4.60
C ILE A 72 15.07 32.59 -4.52
N SER A 73 14.52 33.07 -5.63
CA SER A 73 13.10 33.46 -5.73
C SER A 73 12.19 32.24 -5.91
N ASP A 74 10.89 32.42 -5.69
CA ASP A 74 9.91 31.36 -5.96
C ASP A 74 9.78 31.05 -7.46
N GLN A 75 10.03 32.06 -8.31
CA GLN A 75 10.13 31.85 -9.75
C GLN A 75 11.32 30.93 -10.11
N ASN A 76 12.50 31.16 -9.53
CA ASN A 76 13.66 30.28 -9.77
C ASN A 76 13.36 28.83 -9.36
N VAL A 77 12.64 28.62 -8.24
CA VAL A 77 12.24 27.29 -7.77
C VAL A 77 11.25 26.66 -8.74
N SER A 78 10.27 27.41 -9.24
CA SER A 78 9.28 26.93 -10.21
C SER A 78 9.91 26.57 -11.55
N ASP A 79 10.82 27.43 -12.06
CA ASP A 79 11.52 27.20 -13.31
C ASP A 79 12.43 25.95 -13.22
N PHE A 80 13.11 25.77 -12.08
CA PHE A 80 13.93 24.59 -11.84
C PHE A 80 13.09 23.32 -11.77
N ALA A 81 11.96 23.34 -11.03
CA ALA A 81 11.03 22.23 -10.94
C ALA A 81 10.48 21.86 -12.32
N GLN A 82 10.03 22.86 -13.10
CA GLN A 82 9.50 22.66 -14.44
C GLN A 82 10.57 22.08 -15.38
N LEU A 83 11.81 22.60 -15.32
CA LEU A 83 12.92 22.13 -16.14
C LEU A 83 13.20 20.65 -15.87
N LEU A 84 13.22 20.21 -14.60
CA LEU A 84 13.45 18.81 -14.25
C LEU A 84 12.38 17.86 -14.80
N THR A 85 11.16 18.34 -15.07
CA THR A 85 10.10 17.52 -15.71
C THR A 85 10.25 17.39 -17.23
N GLN A 86 11.05 18.25 -17.87
CA GLN A 86 11.17 18.36 -19.33
C GLN A 86 12.45 17.75 -19.87
N VAL A 87 13.48 17.63 -19.04
CA VAL A 87 14.81 17.18 -19.47
C VAL A 87 14.99 15.68 -19.37
N LYS A 88 15.93 15.16 -20.16
CA LYS A 88 16.35 13.76 -20.08
C LYS A 88 17.34 13.57 -18.93
N GLY A 89 17.11 12.60 -18.07
CA GLY A 89 18.04 12.26 -16.99
C GLY A 89 18.85 11.00 -17.27
N PRO A 90 19.92 10.78 -16.51
CA PRO A 90 20.34 11.52 -15.30
C PRO A 90 20.81 12.95 -15.55
N VAL A 91 20.48 13.83 -14.60
CA VAL A 91 20.79 15.28 -14.64
C VAL A 91 21.93 15.62 -13.69
N LEU A 92 22.88 16.45 -14.14
CA LEU A 92 23.88 17.07 -13.29
C LEU A 92 23.63 18.58 -13.20
N ALA A 93 23.29 19.06 -11.99
CA ALA A 93 23.18 20.50 -11.75
C ALA A 93 24.42 21.03 -11.03
N PHE A 94 24.92 22.18 -11.45
CA PHE A 94 26.11 22.79 -10.82
C PHE A 94 25.90 24.28 -10.53
N CYS A 95 26.62 24.75 -9.53
CA CYS A 95 26.84 26.15 -9.23
C CYS A 95 28.25 26.36 -8.67
N ARG A 96 28.51 27.40 -7.89
CA ARG A 96 29.87 27.63 -7.33
C ARG A 96 30.34 26.48 -6.43
N THR A 97 29.46 25.96 -5.53
CA THR A 97 29.76 24.93 -4.52
C THR A 97 28.79 23.75 -4.52
N GLY A 98 27.78 23.77 -5.38
CA GLY A 98 26.67 22.81 -5.37
C GLY A 98 25.53 23.19 -4.42
N THR A 99 25.74 24.04 -3.42
CA THR A 99 24.74 24.39 -2.41
C THR A 99 23.49 25.05 -3.03
N ARG A 100 23.65 25.94 -4.02
CA ARG A 100 22.54 26.64 -4.68
C ARG A 100 21.65 25.68 -5.46
N SER A 101 22.25 24.77 -6.22
CA SER A 101 21.55 23.71 -6.93
C SER A 101 20.81 22.76 -5.96
N SER A 102 21.46 22.42 -4.84
CA SER A 102 20.81 21.63 -3.77
C SER A 102 19.66 22.39 -3.10
N SER A 103 19.78 23.70 -2.92
CA SER A 103 18.71 24.54 -2.36
C SER A 103 17.53 24.68 -3.31
N LEU A 104 17.77 24.82 -4.61
CA LEU A 104 16.72 24.81 -5.64
C LEU A 104 15.95 23.48 -5.61
N TRP A 105 16.69 22.37 -5.60
CA TRP A 105 16.08 21.04 -5.46
C TRP A 105 15.26 20.94 -4.17
N ALA A 106 15.83 21.30 -3.03
CA ALA A 106 15.14 21.21 -1.75
C ALA A 106 13.82 21.99 -1.73
N LEU A 107 13.85 23.23 -2.25
CA LEU A 107 12.66 24.08 -2.32
C LEU A 107 11.65 23.60 -3.38
N SER A 108 12.12 23.00 -4.49
CA SER A 108 11.23 22.40 -5.50
C SER A 108 10.55 21.12 -5.00
N GLU A 109 11.17 20.38 -4.08
CA GLU A 109 10.61 19.16 -3.48
C GLU A 109 9.71 19.44 -2.27
N ALA A 110 9.74 20.65 -1.70
CA ALA A 110 9.04 21.00 -0.47
C ALA A 110 7.50 20.89 -0.54
N HIS A 111 6.93 20.81 -1.74
CA HIS A 111 5.50 20.52 -1.92
C HIS A 111 5.18 19.02 -1.82
N ARG A 112 6.18 18.15 -1.89
CA ARG A 112 6.05 16.69 -2.02
C ARG A 112 6.73 15.92 -0.89
N LEU A 113 7.87 16.40 -0.42
CA LEU A 113 8.65 15.85 0.69
C LEU A 113 8.54 16.77 1.90
N ASP A 114 8.46 16.19 3.09
CA ASP A 114 8.57 16.98 4.30
C ASP A 114 10.00 17.55 4.50
N ALA A 115 10.11 18.61 5.29
CA ALA A 115 11.38 19.27 5.50
C ALA A 115 12.46 18.34 6.09
N SER A 116 12.09 17.37 6.94
CA SER A 116 13.05 16.45 7.56
C SER A 116 13.64 15.47 6.56
N ALA A 117 12.83 14.95 5.65
CA ALA A 117 13.28 14.07 4.56
C ALA A 117 14.21 14.80 3.60
N ILE A 118 13.87 16.05 3.22
CA ILE A 118 14.71 16.90 2.37
C ILE A 118 16.08 17.16 3.02
N LEU A 119 16.07 17.56 4.29
CA LEU A 119 17.31 17.84 5.02
C LEU A 119 18.17 16.59 5.21
N ALA A 120 17.55 15.43 5.49
CA ALA A 120 18.26 14.16 5.61
C ALA A 120 18.94 13.77 4.29
N ALA A 121 18.26 13.87 3.16
CA ALA A 121 18.80 13.58 1.84
C ALA A 121 19.98 14.52 1.50
N ALA A 122 19.83 15.82 1.73
CA ALA A 122 20.91 16.80 1.51
C ALA A 122 22.13 16.54 2.41
N LYS A 123 21.90 16.23 3.70
CA LYS A 123 22.96 15.94 4.68
C LYS A 123 23.73 14.67 4.33
N THR A 124 23.09 13.64 3.80
CA THR A 124 23.74 12.39 3.38
C THR A 124 24.82 12.65 2.32
N VAL A 125 24.60 13.63 1.46
CA VAL A 125 25.57 14.03 0.42
C VAL A 125 26.42 15.26 0.81
N GLY A 126 26.35 15.68 2.07
CA GLY A 126 27.22 16.70 2.66
C GLY A 126 26.78 18.15 2.47
N TYR A 127 25.47 18.41 2.24
CA TYR A 127 24.92 19.78 2.23
C TYR A 127 24.08 20.03 3.48
N ASP A 128 24.40 21.13 4.18
CA ASP A 128 23.56 21.64 5.27
C ASP A 128 22.58 22.68 4.69
N LEU A 129 21.30 22.32 4.71
CA LEU A 129 20.21 23.17 4.24
C LEU A 129 19.26 23.59 5.38
N THR A 130 19.69 23.48 6.64
CA THR A 130 18.87 23.81 7.81
C THR A 130 18.34 25.25 7.79
N GLY A 131 19.08 26.20 7.21
CA GLY A 131 18.63 27.59 6.99
C GLY A 131 17.38 27.73 6.11
N LEU A 132 17.01 26.69 5.34
CA LEU A 132 15.82 26.70 4.49
C LEU A 132 14.55 26.19 5.20
N VAL A 133 14.66 25.68 6.44
CA VAL A 133 13.53 25.07 7.16
C VAL A 133 12.26 25.93 7.13
N PRO A 134 12.28 27.24 7.44
CA PRO A 134 11.07 28.07 7.39
C PRO A 134 10.42 28.10 6.01
N ARG A 135 11.23 28.24 4.94
CA ARG A 135 10.73 28.23 3.55
C ARG A 135 10.23 26.85 3.10
N LEU A 136 10.90 25.76 3.53
CA LEU A 136 10.46 24.40 3.25
C LEU A 136 9.12 24.12 3.90
N GLN A 137 8.94 24.53 5.15
CA GLN A 137 7.67 24.39 5.88
C GLN A 137 6.57 25.27 5.28
N GLN A 138 6.88 26.50 4.93
CA GLN A 138 5.94 27.41 4.26
C GLN A 138 5.48 26.83 2.93
N ARG A 139 6.39 26.37 2.07
CA ARG A 139 6.05 25.75 0.78
C ARG A 139 5.33 24.41 0.93
N TRP A 140 5.59 23.68 1.98
CA TRP A 140 4.82 22.49 2.35
C TRP A 140 3.36 22.83 2.70
N THR A 141 3.12 23.96 3.33
CA THR A 141 1.78 24.45 3.69
C THR A 141 1.10 25.29 2.61
N GLU A 142 1.87 26.00 1.79
CA GLU A 142 1.42 26.89 0.72
C GLU A 142 1.34 26.18 -0.64
N GLN A 143 0.75 24.99 -0.73
CA GLN A 143 0.32 24.49 -2.04
C GLN A 143 -0.79 25.39 -2.57
N VAL A 144 -0.42 26.54 -3.11
CA VAL A 144 -1.39 27.43 -3.75
C VAL A 144 -1.97 26.70 -4.96
N TYR A 145 -3.24 26.37 -4.87
CA TYR A 145 -4.07 25.99 -5.99
C TYR A 145 -4.13 27.18 -6.96
N VAL A 146 -3.38 27.11 -8.06
CA VAL A 146 -3.69 27.90 -9.24
C VAL A 146 -4.65 27.05 -10.07
N PRO A 147 -5.94 27.43 -10.18
CA PRO A 147 -6.84 26.76 -11.13
C PRO A 147 -6.26 26.98 -12.52
N ASP A 148 -5.77 25.91 -13.14
CA ASP A 148 -5.34 25.97 -14.55
C ASP A 148 -6.60 26.14 -15.41
N ALA A 149 -6.79 27.36 -15.93
CA ALA A 149 -7.93 27.74 -16.79
C ALA A 149 -7.84 27.17 -18.21
N THR A 150 -6.90 26.22 -18.46
CA THR A 150 -6.71 25.60 -19.78
C THR A 150 -6.99 24.10 -19.76
N HIS A 151 -8.26 23.75 -19.62
CA HIS A 151 -8.74 22.35 -19.60
C HIS A 151 -8.77 21.66 -20.98
N THR A 152 -7.89 21.97 -21.92
CA THR A 152 -8.01 21.38 -23.28
C THR A 152 -6.80 20.66 -23.85
N ALA A 153 -5.74 20.33 -23.11
CA ALA A 153 -4.57 19.72 -23.75
C ALA A 153 -3.71 18.72 -22.94
N HIS A 154 -4.16 18.08 -21.83
CA HIS A 154 -3.32 17.05 -21.18
C HIS A 154 -4.12 15.83 -20.77
N SER A 155 -4.23 14.85 -21.67
CA SER A 155 -4.92 13.57 -21.46
C SER A 155 -4.32 12.69 -20.33
N ASN A 156 -3.11 12.99 -19.82
CA ASN A 156 -2.35 12.13 -18.91
C ASN A 156 -2.07 12.73 -17.51
N ARG A 157 -2.74 13.81 -17.10
CA ARG A 157 -2.55 14.44 -15.78
C ARG A 157 -3.83 14.39 -14.95
N TYR A 158 -3.73 14.02 -13.67
CA TYR A 158 -4.85 13.81 -12.75
C TYR A 158 -4.64 14.58 -11.45
N ASP A 159 -5.74 15.03 -10.82
CA ASP A 159 -5.69 15.52 -9.44
C ASP A 159 -5.36 14.36 -8.49
N VAL A 160 -6.03 13.21 -8.72
CA VAL A 160 -5.76 11.99 -7.97
C VAL A 160 -5.61 10.82 -8.93
N LEU A 161 -4.49 10.08 -8.83
CA LEU A 161 -4.38 8.74 -9.40
C LEU A 161 -4.60 7.70 -8.31
N VAL A 162 -5.41 6.69 -8.62
CA VAL A 162 -5.68 5.56 -7.75
C VAL A 162 -5.15 4.30 -8.43
N VAL A 163 -4.21 3.62 -7.82
CA VAL A 163 -3.64 2.36 -8.32
C VAL A 163 -4.35 1.19 -7.69
N GLY A 164 -5.16 0.49 -8.48
CA GLY A 164 -6.01 -0.62 -8.08
C GLY A 164 -7.49 -0.24 -8.00
N GLY A 165 -8.35 -0.95 -8.76
CA GLY A 165 -9.82 -0.81 -8.78
C GLY A 165 -10.55 -1.80 -7.86
N GLY A 166 -9.86 -2.39 -6.88
CA GLY A 166 -10.48 -3.28 -5.90
C GLY A 166 -11.36 -2.53 -4.88
N ALA A 167 -11.69 -3.20 -3.78
CA ALA A 167 -12.52 -2.63 -2.69
C ALA A 167 -12.00 -1.25 -2.24
N ALA A 168 -10.69 -1.14 -2.04
CA ALA A 168 -10.04 0.05 -1.55
C ALA A 168 -10.09 1.21 -2.57
N GLY A 169 -9.74 0.92 -3.82
CA GLY A 169 -9.72 1.93 -4.88
C GLY A 169 -11.10 2.48 -5.23
N CYS A 170 -12.09 1.61 -5.41
CA CYS A 170 -13.47 2.06 -5.64
C CYS A 170 -14.01 2.88 -4.45
N ALA A 171 -13.78 2.41 -3.21
CA ALA A 171 -14.29 3.08 -2.01
C ALA A 171 -13.64 4.46 -1.81
N VAL A 172 -12.31 4.60 -1.95
CA VAL A 172 -11.64 5.90 -1.79
C VAL A 172 -11.99 6.86 -2.91
N THR A 173 -12.11 6.37 -4.15
CA THR A 173 -12.53 7.17 -5.30
C THR A 173 -13.95 7.72 -5.10
N ALA A 174 -14.89 6.87 -4.67
CA ALA A 174 -16.26 7.29 -4.38
C ALA A 174 -16.32 8.29 -3.20
N SER A 175 -15.48 8.09 -2.18
CA SER A 175 -15.35 8.97 -1.02
C SER A 175 -14.79 10.34 -1.40
N LEU A 176 -13.79 10.40 -2.28
CA LEU A 176 -13.23 11.64 -2.84
C LEU A 176 -14.28 12.40 -3.66
N LEU A 177 -14.93 11.75 -4.62
CA LEU A 177 -15.95 12.37 -5.49
C LEU A 177 -17.19 12.85 -4.73
N LYS A 178 -17.51 12.22 -3.60
CA LYS A 178 -18.57 12.69 -2.70
C LYS A 178 -18.20 14.03 -2.03
N ARG A 179 -16.92 14.25 -1.73
CA ARG A 179 -16.40 15.45 -1.08
C ARG A 179 -16.14 16.57 -2.08
N ASP A 180 -15.61 16.22 -3.25
CA ASP A 180 -15.39 17.13 -4.36
C ASP A 180 -15.66 16.42 -5.69
N ALA A 181 -16.79 16.76 -6.29
CA ALA A 181 -17.27 16.15 -7.54
C ALA A 181 -16.52 16.64 -8.80
N ASN A 182 -15.66 17.66 -8.67
CA ASN A 182 -14.89 18.25 -9.76
C ASN A 182 -13.49 17.66 -9.91
N LEU A 183 -13.06 16.80 -9.00
CA LEU A 183 -11.77 16.15 -9.07
C LEU A 183 -11.62 15.30 -10.34
N ARG A 184 -10.52 15.49 -11.04
CA ARG A 184 -10.10 14.60 -12.11
C ARG A 184 -9.38 13.39 -11.53
N ILE A 185 -10.11 12.29 -11.39
CA ILE A 185 -9.60 11.04 -10.81
C ILE A 185 -9.40 9.99 -11.90
N GLY A 186 -8.18 9.42 -11.97
CA GLY A 186 -7.89 8.22 -12.76
C GLY A 186 -7.77 7.00 -11.85
N VAL A 187 -8.49 5.92 -12.18
CA VAL A 187 -8.38 4.61 -11.51
C VAL A 187 -7.70 3.64 -12.45
N ILE A 188 -6.49 3.20 -12.09
CA ILE A 188 -5.69 2.27 -12.90
C ILE A 188 -5.98 0.85 -12.43
N GLU A 189 -6.66 0.05 -13.26
CA GLU A 189 -7.04 -1.33 -12.94
C GLU A 189 -7.11 -2.15 -14.23
N PRO A 190 -6.28 -3.20 -14.36
CA PRO A 190 -6.26 -4.04 -15.56
C PRO A 190 -7.43 -5.04 -15.63
N SER A 191 -8.04 -5.41 -14.49
CA SER A 191 -9.08 -6.43 -14.44
C SER A 191 -10.43 -5.88 -14.90
N GLU A 192 -11.12 -6.63 -15.75
CA GLU A 192 -12.50 -6.34 -16.15
C GLU A 192 -13.55 -6.82 -15.15
N GLN A 193 -13.12 -7.63 -14.17
CA GLN A 193 -13.98 -8.17 -13.13
C GLN A 193 -13.59 -7.64 -11.75
N HIS A 194 -14.59 -7.30 -10.98
CA HIS A 194 -14.47 -6.91 -9.58
C HIS A 194 -15.04 -8.02 -8.69
N TYR A 195 -14.32 -8.32 -7.60
CA TYR A 195 -14.62 -9.44 -6.74
C TYR A 195 -14.96 -9.02 -5.31
N TYR A 196 -16.08 -9.52 -4.80
CA TYR A 196 -16.40 -9.49 -3.37
C TYR A 196 -15.70 -10.66 -2.67
N GLN A 197 -14.39 -10.53 -2.47
CA GLN A 197 -13.54 -11.57 -1.88
C GLN A 197 -14.04 -12.10 -0.52
N PRO A 198 -14.64 -11.27 0.39
CA PRO A 198 -15.19 -11.77 1.64
C PRO A 198 -16.31 -12.82 1.46
N GLY A 199 -16.87 -12.97 0.27
CA GLY A 199 -17.87 -13.97 -0.08
C GLY A 199 -17.29 -15.34 -0.44
N TRP A 200 -16.01 -15.46 -0.74
CA TRP A 200 -15.43 -16.70 -1.28
C TRP A 200 -15.46 -17.87 -0.28
N THR A 201 -15.27 -17.60 1.02
CA THR A 201 -15.48 -18.62 2.06
C THR A 201 -16.92 -19.11 2.13
N MET A 202 -17.90 -18.27 1.76
CA MET A 202 -19.31 -18.67 1.70
C MET A 202 -19.61 -19.48 0.43
N VAL A 203 -18.87 -19.24 -0.68
CA VAL A 203 -18.93 -20.10 -1.88
C VAL A 203 -18.36 -21.49 -1.54
N GLY A 204 -17.18 -21.55 -0.91
CA GLY A 204 -16.54 -22.79 -0.47
C GLY A 204 -17.32 -23.57 0.60
N ALA A 205 -18.35 -22.96 1.18
CA ALA A 205 -19.29 -23.58 2.13
C ALA A 205 -20.69 -23.85 1.51
N GLY A 206 -20.87 -23.64 0.20
CA GLY A 206 -22.14 -23.86 -0.48
C GLY A 206 -23.28 -22.92 -0.04
N VAL A 207 -22.93 -21.72 0.48
CA VAL A 207 -23.91 -20.70 0.91
C VAL A 207 -24.13 -19.67 -0.17
N PHE A 208 -23.07 -19.30 -0.90
CA PHE A 208 -23.13 -18.40 -2.04
C PHE A 208 -22.83 -19.15 -3.34
N THR A 209 -23.36 -18.65 -4.44
CA THR A 209 -22.88 -18.99 -5.78
C THR A 209 -21.70 -18.07 -6.15
N ARG A 210 -20.87 -18.50 -7.10
CA ARG A 210 -19.78 -17.69 -7.65
C ARG A 210 -20.29 -16.32 -8.13
N SER A 211 -21.37 -16.28 -8.91
CA SER A 211 -21.94 -15.07 -9.51
C SER A 211 -22.41 -14.02 -8.48
N GLN A 212 -22.70 -14.43 -7.24
CA GLN A 212 -23.03 -13.48 -6.16
C GLN A 212 -21.81 -12.69 -5.68
N THR A 213 -20.59 -13.12 -6.01
CA THR A 213 -19.34 -12.54 -5.53
C THR A 213 -18.56 -11.78 -6.60
N GLU A 214 -19.06 -11.65 -7.80
CA GLU A 214 -18.40 -10.96 -8.91
C GLU A 214 -19.33 -9.97 -9.61
N ARG A 215 -18.75 -8.88 -10.13
CA ARG A 215 -19.42 -7.86 -10.93
C ARG A 215 -18.46 -7.37 -12.02
N PRO A 216 -18.95 -6.91 -13.18
CA PRO A 216 -18.11 -6.14 -14.11
C PRO A 216 -17.48 -4.94 -13.42
N MET A 217 -16.18 -4.71 -13.64
CA MET A 217 -15.44 -3.60 -13.05
C MET A 217 -16.09 -2.25 -13.39
N ALA A 218 -16.61 -2.10 -14.60
CA ALA A 218 -17.34 -0.90 -15.05
C ALA A 218 -18.54 -0.53 -14.16
N GLN A 219 -19.16 -1.48 -13.46
CA GLN A 219 -20.27 -1.22 -12.53
C GLN A 219 -19.79 -0.81 -11.13
N CYS A 220 -18.51 -1.02 -10.83
CA CYS A 220 -17.93 -0.80 -9.50
C CYS A 220 -17.14 0.50 -9.42
N ILE A 221 -16.37 0.84 -10.45
CA ILE A 221 -15.68 2.14 -10.52
C ILE A 221 -16.74 3.26 -10.58
N PRO A 222 -16.59 4.33 -9.78
CA PRO A 222 -17.51 5.47 -9.82
C PRO A 222 -17.55 6.14 -11.21
N ASP A 223 -18.74 6.44 -11.72
CA ASP A 223 -18.97 6.91 -13.10
C ASP A 223 -18.19 8.19 -13.47
N LYS A 224 -17.90 9.06 -12.48
CA LYS A 224 -17.14 10.30 -12.69
C LYS A 224 -15.62 10.11 -12.73
N ALA A 225 -15.12 8.92 -12.38
CA ALA A 225 -13.70 8.59 -12.45
C ALA A 225 -13.37 7.98 -13.81
N GLN A 226 -12.20 8.30 -14.33
CA GLN A 226 -11.70 7.67 -15.55
C GLN A 226 -11.09 6.30 -15.22
N TRP A 227 -11.67 5.23 -15.73
CA TRP A 227 -11.06 3.90 -15.65
C TRP A 227 -9.96 3.74 -16.71
N ILE A 228 -8.74 3.49 -16.24
CA ILE A 228 -7.54 3.27 -17.07
C ILE A 228 -7.24 1.76 -17.03
N ARG A 229 -7.56 1.06 -18.12
CA ARG A 229 -7.36 -0.39 -18.26
C ARG A 229 -5.91 -0.70 -18.56
N ALA A 230 -5.08 -0.69 -17.53
CA ALA A 230 -3.66 -0.96 -17.62
C ALA A 230 -3.12 -1.40 -16.25
N ALA A 231 -1.97 -2.07 -16.24
CA ALA A 231 -1.24 -2.37 -15.02
C ALA A 231 -0.14 -1.33 -14.78
N VAL A 232 0.08 -0.98 -13.49
CA VAL A 232 1.24 -0.19 -13.07
C VAL A 232 2.44 -1.12 -12.95
N THR A 233 3.58 -0.71 -13.51
CA THR A 233 4.86 -1.42 -13.45
C THR A 233 5.90 -0.72 -12.60
N GLY A 234 5.74 0.59 -12.34
CA GLY A 234 6.68 1.38 -11.54
C GLY A 234 6.14 2.71 -11.06
N PHE A 235 6.88 3.31 -10.14
CA PHE A 235 6.60 4.62 -9.57
C PHE A 235 7.79 5.54 -9.77
N LEU A 236 7.53 6.79 -10.13
CA LEU A 236 8.48 7.90 -10.20
C LEU A 236 7.97 9.01 -9.26
N PRO A 237 8.03 8.81 -7.93
CA PRO A 237 7.42 9.72 -6.98
C PRO A 237 8.06 11.11 -7.01
N GLU A 238 9.34 11.22 -7.33
CA GLU A 238 10.06 12.48 -7.54
C GLU A 238 9.51 13.31 -8.70
N GLN A 239 8.88 12.64 -9.69
CA GLN A 239 8.25 13.26 -10.85
C GLN A 239 6.72 13.29 -10.74
N ASN A 240 6.17 12.91 -9.59
CA ASN A 240 4.73 12.76 -9.38
C ASN A 240 4.06 11.95 -10.51
N SER A 241 4.66 10.81 -10.91
CA SER A 241 4.13 9.99 -11.99
C SER A 241 4.22 8.49 -11.70
N VAL A 242 3.40 7.73 -12.40
CA VAL A 242 3.43 6.26 -12.44
C VAL A 242 3.72 5.79 -13.86
N ILE A 243 4.35 4.61 -13.98
CA ILE A 243 4.66 3.96 -15.26
C ILE A 243 3.68 2.80 -15.45
N LEU A 244 3.04 2.74 -16.61
CA LEU A 244 2.16 1.65 -17.02
C LEU A 244 2.93 0.56 -17.78
N GLU A 245 2.32 -0.62 -17.91
CA GLU A 245 2.87 -1.77 -18.65
C GLU A 245 3.15 -1.50 -20.13
N ASP A 246 2.44 -0.54 -20.74
CA ASP A 246 2.62 -0.10 -22.13
C ASP A 246 3.63 1.05 -22.27
N GLY A 247 4.33 1.41 -21.20
CA GLY A 247 5.35 2.47 -21.15
C GLY A 247 4.79 3.88 -20.99
N ARG A 248 3.46 4.10 -21.02
CA ARG A 248 2.88 5.41 -20.73
C ARG A 248 3.19 5.84 -19.30
N GLN A 249 3.43 7.14 -19.14
CA GLN A 249 3.52 7.78 -17.84
C GLN A 249 2.28 8.63 -17.58
N LEU A 250 1.71 8.49 -16.38
CA LEU A 250 0.57 9.27 -15.94
C LEU A 250 1.01 10.14 -14.74
N ALA A 251 0.77 11.43 -14.85
CA ALA A 251 1.10 12.40 -13.81
C ALA A 251 -0.05 12.61 -12.83
N TYR A 252 0.28 12.92 -11.58
CA TYR A 252 -0.70 13.16 -10.52
C TYR A 252 -0.31 14.35 -9.63
N ARG A 253 -1.28 14.92 -8.94
CA ARG A 253 -1.04 15.82 -7.81
C ARG A 253 -0.95 15.00 -6.51
N THR A 254 -1.85 14.02 -6.35
CA THR A 254 -1.82 13.05 -5.26
C THR A 254 -1.97 11.64 -5.80
N LEU A 255 -1.36 10.66 -5.12
CA LEU A 255 -1.39 9.25 -5.48
C LEU A 255 -1.98 8.42 -4.34
N VAL A 256 -2.92 7.55 -4.65
CA VAL A 256 -3.45 6.54 -3.72
C VAL A 256 -3.09 5.15 -4.24
N VAL A 257 -2.28 4.40 -3.50
CA VAL A 257 -1.79 3.08 -3.92
C VAL A 257 -2.50 1.99 -3.13
N CYS A 258 -3.35 1.20 -3.80
CA CYS A 258 -4.16 0.16 -3.16
C CYS A 258 -4.41 -1.06 -4.06
N PRO A 259 -3.37 -1.65 -4.70
CA PRO A 259 -3.51 -2.79 -5.62
C PRO A 259 -3.76 -4.13 -4.91
N GLY A 260 -3.94 -4.12 -3.59
CA GLY A 260 -4.09 -5.34 -2.80
C GLY A 260 -2.78 -6.12 -2.65
N LEU A 261 -2.89 -7.43 -2.48
CA LEU A 261 -1.76 -8.33 -2.28
C LEU A 261 -1.77 -9.51 -3.27
N LYS A 262 -0.67 -10.24 -3.32
CA LYS A 262 -0.49 -11.46 -4.13
C LYS A 262 -0.29 -12.68 -3.25
N LEU A 263 -0.91 -13.78 -3.64
CA LEU A 263 -0.73 -15.10 -3.04
C LEU A 263 0.57 -15.73 -3.58
N HIS A 264 1.47 -16.10 -2.69
CA HIS A 264 2.77 -16.65 -3.08
C HIS A 264 2.72 -18.19 -3.12
N TRP A 265 2.02 -18.76 -4.11
CA TRP A 265 1.83 -20.21 -4.27
C TRP A 265 3.15 -20.98 -4.36
N ASP A 266 4.14 -20.41 -5.05
CA ASP A 266 5.46 -21.02 -5.26
C ASP A 266 6.34 -21.04 -4.01
N ALA A 267 5.90 -20.41 -2.90
CA ALA A 267 6.57 -20.55 -1.60
C ALA A 267 6.36 -21.92 -0.96
N ILE A 268 5.39 -22.69 -1.44
CA ILE A 268 5.11 -24.06 -0.99
C ILE A 268 5.37 -24.98 -2.19
N LYS A 269 6.42 -25.78 -2.09
CA LYS A 269 6.84 -26.67 -3.17
C LYS A 269 5.72 -27.66 -3.55
N GLY A 270 5.47 -27.84 -4.84
CA GLY A 270 4.47 -28.75 -5.38
C GLY A 270 3.02 -28.30 -5.22
N LEU A 271 2.74 -27.18 -4.49
CA LEU A 271 1.36 -26.74 -4.27
C LEU A 271 0.69 -26.26 -5.55
N ARG A 272 1.39 -25.48 -6.39
CA ARG A 272 0.82 -24.92 -7.62
C ARG A 272 0.38 -26.01 -8.60
N GLU A 273 1.15 -27.09 -8.69
CA GLU A 273 0.95 -28.18 -9.62
C GLU A 273 -0.28 -29.05 -9.28
N THR A 274 -0.65 -29.10 -8.00
CA THR A 274 -1.76 -29.92 -7.51
C THR A 274 -3.00 -29.10 -7.14
N LEU A 275 -2.91 -27.80 -7.12
CA LEU A 275 -4.01 -26.91 -6.71
C LEU A 275 -5.23 -27.06 -7.65
N GLY A 276 -6.41 -27.35 -7.10
CA GLY A 276 -7.64 -27.61 -7.84
C GLY A 276 -7.86 -29.06 -8.27
N LYS A 277 -7.00 -29.97 -7.85
CA LYS A 277 -7.11 -31.41 -8.07
C LYS A 277 -6.57 -32.20 -6.87
N ASN A 278 -6.73 -33.52 -6.87
CA ASN A 278 -6.16 -34.43 -5.86
C ASN A 278 -6.50 -34.04 -4.40
N GLY A 279 -7.69 -33.50 -4.13
CA GLY A 279 -8.11 -33.10 -2.79
C GLY A 279 -7.52 -31.75 -2.31
N VAL A 280 -6.71 -31.05 -3.14
CA VAL A 280 -6.04 -29.80 -2.75
C VAL A 280 -6.81 -28.60 -3.25
N THR A 281 -7.21 -27.70 -2.35
CA THR A 281 -8.05 -26.53 -2.64
C THR A 281 -7.70 -25.30 -1.81
N SER A 282 -8.33 -24.16 -2.10
CA SER A 282 -8.22 -22.92 -1.33
C SER A 282 -9.39 -21.98 -1.59
N ASN A 283 -9.98 -21.43 -0.55
CA ASN A 283 -10.99 -20.36 -0.66
C ASN A 283 -10.36 -18.97 -0.87
N TYR A 284 -9.05 -18.88 -1.03
CA TYR A 284 -8.37 -17.63 -1.37
C TYR A 284 -8.35 -17.33 -2.87
N VAL A 285 -8.87 -18.26 -3.69
CA VAL A 285 -9.10 -18.13 -5.13
C VAL A 285 -10.55 -18.50 -5.44
N LEU A 286 -11.25 -17.64 -6.17
CA LEU A 286 -12.68 -17.84 -6.47
C LEU A 286 -12.91 -19.11 -7.29
N GLU A 287 -12.03 -19.39 -8.24
CA GLU A 287 -12.11 -20.56 -9.14
C GLU A 287 -12.08 -21.87 -8.38
N LEU A 288 -11.44 -21.89 -7.20
CA LEU A 288 -11.30 -23.08 -6.36
C LEU A 288 -12.38 -23.21 -5.28
N ALA A 289 -13.06 -22.13 -4.94
CA ALA A 289 -14.08 -22.17 -3.89
C ALA A 289 -15.24 -23.15 -4.19
N PRO A 290 -15.77 -23.27 -5.42
CA PRO A 290 -16.72 -24.33 -5.76
C PRO A 290 -16.14 -25.74 -5.60
N TYR A 291 -14.87 -25.94 -5.95
CA TYR A 291 -14.18 -27.22 -5.75
C TYR A 291 -14.01 -27.55 -4.26
N THR A 292 -13.72 -26.56 -3.42
CA THR A 292 -13.75 -26.74 -1.95
C THR A 292 -15.07 -27.32 -1.49
N TRP A 293 -16.18 -26.73 -1.94
CA TRP A 293 -17.51 -27.21 -1.58
C TRP A 293 -17.78 -28.64 -2.07
N GLN A 294 -17.38 -28.96 -3.30
CA GLN A 294 -17.49 -30.31 -3.85
C GLN A 294 -16.70 -31.34 -3.01
N LEU A 295 -15.47 -30.99 -2.63
CA LEU A 295 -14.66 -31.86 -1.76
C LEU A 295 -15.29 -32.09 -0.39
N VAL A 296 -15.83 -31.02 0.23
CA VAL A 296 -16.53 -31.09 1.52
C VAL A 296 -17.75 -32.03 1.45
N GLN A 297 -18.53 -31.96 0.38
CA GLN A 297 -19.71 -32.82 0.19
C GLN A 297 -19.32 -34.28 -0.02
N ASN A 298 -18.21 -34.54 -0.70
CA ASN A 298 -17.81 -35.90 -1.10
C ASN A 298 -16.99 -36.62 -0.01
N LEU A 299 -16.33 -35.90 0.90
CA LEU A 299 -15.55 -36.51 1.97
C LEU A 299 -16.47 -37.11 3.03
N ARG A 300 -16.48 -38.45 3.13
CA ARG A 300 -17.29 -39.20 4.10
C ARG A 300 -16.44 -39.86 5.18
N LYS A 301 -15.16 -40.00 4.95
CA LYS A 301 -14.14 -40.52 5.88
C LYS A 301 -12.75 -40.08 5.42
N GLY A 302 -11.77 -40.07 6.32
CA GLY A 302 -10.38 -39.75 5.99
C GLY A 302 -9.91 -38.49 6.71
N ARG A 303 -8.81 -37.90 6.26
CA ARG A 303 -8.15 -36.79 6.94
C ARG A 303 -8.31 -35.48 6.15
N ALA A 304 -8.83 -34.47 6.84
CA ALA A 304 -9.03 -33.11 6.33
C ALA A 304 -8.10 -32.13 7.05
N ILE A 305 -7.15 -31.53 6.33
CA ILE A 305 -6.17 -30.58 6.86
C ILE A 305 -6.50 -29.16 6.35
N PHE A 306 -6.55 -28.21 7.29
CA PHE A 306 -6.69 -26.79 7.01
C PHE A 306 -5.43 -26.05 7.47
N THR A 307 -4.88 -25.15 6.63
CA THR A 307 -3.59 -24.51 6.95
C THR A 307 -3.69 -23.01 7.05
N GLN A 308 -2.85 -22.42 7.92
CA GLN A 308 -2.67 -20.97 8.01
C GLN A 308 -1.15 -20.66 8.03
N PRO A 309 -0.65 -19.88 7.06
CA PRO A 309 0.77 -19.53 7.00
C PRO A 309 1.13 -18.44 8.02
N PRO A 310 2.42 -18.03 8.10
CA PRO A 310 2.82 -16.87 8.89
C PRO A 310 2.06 -15.60 8.50
N MET A 311 1.81 -14.75 9.49
CA MET A 311 1.19 -13.42 9.26
C MET A 311 2.19 -12.45 8.57
N PRO A 312 1.72 -11.43 7.84
CA PRO A 312 0.31 -11.05 7.67
C PRO A 312 -0.37 -11.74 6.48
N ILE A 313 -1.66 -12.02 6.62
CA ILE A 313 -2.53 -12.50 5.53
C ILE A 313 -3.82 -11.69 5.44
N LYS A 314 -4.45 -11.62 4.25
CA LYS A 314 -5.80 -11.07 4.15
C LYS A 314 -6.78 -11.98 4.88
N CYS A 315 -7.69 -11.38 5.68
CA CYS A 315 -8.72 -12.10 6.41
C CYS A 315 -8.19 -13.32 7.20
N ALA A 316 -7.36 -13.09 8.25
CA ALA A 316 -6.75 -14.14 9.08
C ALA A 316 -7.74 -15.18 9.66
N GLY A 317 -9.02 -14.84 9.75
CA GLY A 317 -10.08 -15.79 10.12
C GLY A 317 -10.63 -16.63 8.95
N ALA A 318 -10.17 -16.44 7.70
CA ALA A 318 -10.73 -17.19 6.57
C ALA A 318 -10.37 -18.69 6.58
N PRO A 319 -9.16 -19.12 6.97
CA PRO A 319 -8.82 -20.53 7.09
C PRO A 319 -9.69 -21.25 8.12
N GLN A 320 -9.95 -20.61 9.28
CA GLN A 320 -10.83 -21.14 10.31
C GLN A 320 -12.28 -21.23 9.84
N LYS A 321 -12.78 -20.25 9.08
CA LYS A 321 -14.12 -20.33 8.48
C LYS A 321 -14.27 -21.51 7.53
N ALA A 322 -13.23 -21.83 6.76
CA ALA A 322 -13.22 -23.02 5.92
C ALA A 322 -13.35 -24.29 6.77
N LEU A 323 -12.54 -24.41 7.84
CA LEU A 323 -12.64 -25.51 8.79
C LEU A 323 -14.04 -25.62 9.40
N TYR A 324 -14.51 -24.57 10.09
CA TYR A 324 -15.77 -24.62 10.84
C TYR A 324 -16.98 -24.93 9.95
N MET A 325 -17.04 -24.34 8.75
CA MET A 325 -18.16 -24.60 7.83
C MET A 325 -18.13 -26.01 7.23
N SER A 326 -16.94 -26.57 7.02
CA SER A 326 -16.77 -27.95 6.55
C SER A 326 -17.14 -28.94 7.66
N ALA A 327 -16.62 -28.71 8.87
CA ALA A 327 -16.90 -29.57 10.02
C ALA A 327 -18.37 -29.53 10.46
N ASP A 328 -19.01 -28.34 10.40
CA ASP A 328 -20.46 -28.21 10.64
C ASP A 328 -21.30 -29.00 9.63
N TRP A 329 -20.85 -29.04 8.36
CA TRP A 329 -21.48 -29.87 7.33
C TRP A 329 -21.32 -31.36 7.65
N TRP A 330 -20.10 -31.83 7.94
CA TRP A 330 -19.85 -33.23 8.27
C TRP A 330 -20.58 -33.68 9.55
N LEU A 331 -20.71 -32.79 10.55
CA LEU A 331 -21.51 -33.05 11.75
C LEU A 331 -23.00 -33.23 11.41
N LYS A 332 -23.55 -32.38 10.58
CA LYS A 332 -24.98 -32.44 10.17
C LYS A 332 -25.28 -33.63 9.27
N GLU A 333 -24.31 -34.06 8.48
CA GLU A 333 -24.40 -35.27 7.64
C GLU A 333 -24.16 -36.56 8.44
N GLY A 334 -23.75 -36.46 9.72
CA GLY A 334 -23.48 -37.61 10.58
C GLY A 334 -22.20 -38.37 10.22
N VAL A 335 -21.26 -37.71 9.57
CA VAL A 335 -19.99 -38.34 9.14
C VAL A 335 -18.74 -37.75 9.84
N LEU A 336 -18.92 -36.78 10.73
CA LEU A 336 -17.79 -36.09 11.38
C LEU A 336 -16.87 -37.06 12.13
N ASP A 337 -17.42 -38.06 12.80
CA ASP A 337 -16.64 -39.06 13.56
C ASP A 337 -15.71 -39.93 12.68
N ALA A 338 -15.98 -39.97 11.36
CA ALA A 338 -15.16 -40.67 10.39
C ALA A 338 -14.17 -39.73 9.65
N VAL A 339 -14.24 -38.41 9.89
CA VAL A 339 -13.37 -37.40 9.27
C VAL A 339 -12.44 -36.80 10.33
N GLU A 340 -11.17 -37.17 10.29
CA GLU A 340 -10.15 -36.59 11.14
C GLU A 340 -9.86 -35.15 10.68
N THR A 341 -10.26 -34.14 11.47
CA THR A 341 -10.04 -32.75 11.14
C THR A 341 -8.81 -32.18 11.84
N GLU A 342 -7.91 -31.53 11.08
CA GLU A 342 -6.73 -30.87 11.61
C GLU A 342 -6.65 -29.41 11.18
N PHE A 343 -6.27 -28.53 12.11
CA PHE A 343 -5.92 -27.14 11.81
C PHE A 343 -4.45 -26.91 12.11
N CYS A 344 -3.65 -26.69 11.07
CA CYS A 344 -2.20 -26.47 11.14
C CYS A 344 -1.92 -24.98 10.91
N THR A 345 -1.45 -24.29 11.94
CA THR A 345 -1.07 -22.87 11.84
C THR A 345 0.40 -22.65 12.14
N ALA A 346 1.05 -21.81 11.35
CA ALA A 346 2.43 -21.39 11.62
C ALA A 346 2.55 -20.49 12.87
N GLY A 347 1.44 -19.90 13.33
CA GLY A 347 1.39 -19.08 14.53
C GLY A 347 1.28 -19.88 15.82
N ASN A 348 1.34 -19.15 16.94
CA ASN A 348 1.25 -19.69 18.32
C ASN A 348 -0.14 -19.50 18.96
N ALA A 349 -1.11 -18.97 18.23
CA ALA A 349 -2.49 -18.74 18.71
C ALA A 349 -3.50 -19.02 17.62
N LEU A 350 -4.72 -19.41 18.03
CA LEU A 350 -5.83 -19.67 17.11
C LEU A 350 -6.30 -18.38 16.40
N PHE A 351 -6.27 -17.24 17.11
CA PHE A 351 -6.64 -15.94 16.56
C PHE A 351 -5.77 -14.83 17.17
N GLY A 352 -5.50 -13.76 16.41
CA GLY A 352 -4.60 -12.69 16.82
C GLY A 352 -5.12 -11.75 17.92
N VAL A 353 -6.40 -11.85 18.30
CA VAL A 353 -7.00 -11.12 19.43
C VAL A 353 -7.47 -12.13 20.46
N ALA A 354 -6.82 -12.10 21.62
CA ALA A 354 -6.96 -13.11 22.67
C ALA A 354 -8.41 -13.31 23.16
N ASP A 355 -9.18 -12.22 23.25
CA ASP A 355 -10.60 -12.27 23.70
C ASP A 355 -11.48 -13.20 22.86
N PHE A 356 -11.18 -13.35 21.57
CA PHE A 356 -11.96 -14.23 20.68
C PHE A 356 -11.50 -15.70 20.73
N VAL A 357 -10.36 -16.01 21.36
CA VAL A 357 -9.83 -17.38 21.40
C VAL A 357 -10.76 -18.32 22.19
N PRO A 358 -11.24 -17.98 23.41
CA PRO A 358 -12.09 -18.91 24.18
C PRO A 358 -13.39 -19.30 23.45
N PRO A 359 -14.18 -18.40 22.87
CA PRO A 359 -15.37 -18.80 22.11
C PRO A 359 -15.07 -19.60 20.84
N LEU A 360 -13.90 -19.40 20.20
CA LEU A 360 -13.48 -20.20 19.04
C LEU A 360 -13.02 -21.60 19.43
N MET A 361 -12.37 -21.75 20.59
CA MET A 361 -11.96 -23.06 21.14
C MET A 361 -13.15 -23.97 21.37
N GLN A 362 -14.31 -23.45 21.80
CA GLN A 362 -15.52 -24.25 21.92
C GLN A 362 -15.93 -24.93 20.60
N TYR A 363 -15.62 -24.31 19.45
CA TYR A 363 -15.89 -24.89 18.14
C TYR A 363 -14.79 -25.86 17.68
N ILE A 364 -13.55 -25.66 18.10
CA ILE A 364 -12.47 -26.64 17.94
C ILE A 364 -12.84 -27.96 18.66
N GLU A 365 -13.31 -27.86 19.92
CA GLU A 365 -13.78 -28.99 20.72
C GLU A 365 -15.05 -29.62 20.12
N LYS A 366 -16.05 -28.81 19.77
CA LYS A 366 -17.31 -29.26 19.14
C LYS A 366 -17.07 -30.10 17.89
N TYR A 367 -16.09 -29.72 17.09
CA TYR A 367 -15.77 -30.40 15.83
C TYR A 367 -14.63 -31.40 15.95
N GLN A 368 -14.19 -31.71 17.18
CA GLN A 368 -13.14 -32.68 17.48
C GLN A 368 -11.85 -32.40 16.67
N THR A 369 -11.57 -31.13 16.41
CA THR A 369 -10.44 -30.72 15.54
C THR A 369 -9.12 -30.77 16.29
N GLN A 370 -8.12 -31.45 15.74
CA GLN A 370 -6.76 -31.40 16.23
C GLN A 370 -6.12 -30.05 15.86
N LEU A 371 -5.73 -29.27 16.87
CA LEU A 371 -5.09 -27.96 16.69
C LEU A 371 -3.57 -28.10 16.78
N ASN A 372 -2.89 -27.76 15.70
CA ASN A 372 -1.44 -27.88 15.57
C ASN A 372 -0.83 -26.48 15.38
N PHE A 373 -0.23 -25.92 16.45
CA PHE A 373 0.52 -24.67 16.41
C PHE A 373 1.93 -24.88 15.87
N HIS A 374 2.56 -23.79 15.41
CA HIS A 374 3.94 -23.80 14.88
C HIS A 374 4.14 -24.76 13.70
N HIS A 375 3.06 -25.11 12.99
CA HIS A 375 3.09 -25.98 11.82
C HIS A 375 2.98 -25.15 10.55
N ASN A 376 4.11 -24.87 9.89
CA ASN A 376 4.17 -24.12 8.63
C ASN A 376 4.24 -25.06 7.44
N LEU A 377 3.22 -25.06 6.58
CA LEU A 377 3.19 -25.86 5.34
C LEU A 377 4.28 -25.39 4.38
N VAL A 378 5.14 -26.32 3.92
CA VAL A 378 6.28 -26.02 3.03
C VAL A 378 6.30 -26.83 1.74
N GLU A 379 5.61 -27.97 1.69
CA GLU A 379 5.57 -28.82 0.51
C GLU A 379 4.27 -29.62 0.45
N VAL A 380 3.76 -29.86 -0.76
CA VAL A 380 2.58 -30.69 -1.03
C VAL A 380 2.85 -31.58 -2.23
N ASP A 381 2.54 -32.87 -2.08
CA ASP A 381 2.42 -33.82 -3.18
C ASP A 381 0.98 -34.35 -3.19
N GLY A 382 0.16 -33.80 -4.08
CA GLY A 382 -1.24 -34.20 -4.18
C GLY A 382 -1.46 -35.54 -4.87
N GLU A 383 -0.49 -36.06 -5.63
CA GLU A 383 -0.65 -37.35 -6.31
C GLU A 383 -0.64 -38.49 -5.28
N VAL A 384 0.19 -38.36 -4.24
CA VAL A 384 0.26 -39.33 -3.15
C VAL A 384 -0.49 -38.90 -1.89
N GLY A 385 -1.14 -37.72 -1.90
CA GLY A 385 -1.92 -37.21 -0.76
C GLY A 385 -1.07 -36.87 0.46
N LYS A 386 0.10 -36.23 0.28
CA LYS A 386 1.05 -35.91 1.36
C LYS A 386 1.37 -34.42 1.42
N ALA A 387 1.48 -33.91 2.64
CA ALA A 387 1.91 -32.55 2.93
C ALA A 387 3.03 -32.55 3.99
N TRP A 388 4.01 -31.65 3.82
CA TRP A 388 5.13 -31.51 4.77
C TRP A 388 5.08 -30.14 5.43
N PHE A 389 5.31 -30.17 6.74
CA PHE A 389 5.30 -29.00 7.59
C PHE A 389 6.67 -28.82 8.25
N ASN A 390 7.17 -27.59 8.26
CA ASN A 390 8.22 -27.23 9.21
C ASN A 390 7.55 -26.91 10.54
N VAL A 391 7.91 -27.68 11.57
CA VAL A 391 7.39 -27.56 12.93
C VAL A 391 8.50 -27.00 13.80
N THR A 392 8.21 -25.91 14.52
CA THR A 392 9.15 -25.32 15.47
C THR A 392 8.76 -25.72 16.89
N ASP A 393 9.66 -26.32 17.64
CA ASP A 393 9.45 -26.72 19.05
C ASP A 393 9.62 -25.52 20.00
N ALA A 394 9.43 -25.74 21.31
CA ALA A 394 9.55 -24.70 22.32
C ALA A 394 10.99 -24.15 22.46
N GLU A 395 11.97 -24.92 22.09
CA GLU A 395 13.40 -24.60 22.09
C GLU A 395 13.83 -23.87 20.80
N GLY A 396 12.95 -23.75 19.80
CA GLY A 396 13.22 -23.11 18.52
C GLY A 396 13.81 -24.02 17.45
N ASN A 397 13.96 -25.33 17.73
CA ASN A 397 14.44 -26.27 16.74
C ASN A 397 13.36 -26.55 15.70
N GLN A 398 13.77 -26.71 14.46
CA GLN A 398 12.87 -27.06 13.37
C GLN A 398 12.99 -28.52 12.98
N GLN A 399 11.84 -29.18 12.88
CA GLN A 399 11.74 -30.52 12.31
C GLN A 399 10.75 -30.53 11.15
N ARG A 400 10.98 -31.41 10.19
CA ARG A 400 10.07 -31.63 9.08
C ARG A 400 9.14 -32.77 9.38
N VAL A 401 7.84 -32.52 9.40
CA VAL A 401 6.78 -33.50 9.71
C VAL A 401 5.94 -33.73 8.45
N GLU A 402 5.77 -35.01 8.10
CA GLU A 402 4.88 -35.47 7.02
C GLU A 402 3.49 -35.76 7.57
N LYS A 403 2.45 -35.33 6.84
CA LYS A 403 1.05 -35.69 7.13
C LYS A 403 0.36 -36.14 5.83
N ALA A 404 -0.33 -37.28 5.89
CA ALA A 404 -1.21 -37.70 4.80
C ALA A 404 -2.53 -36.92 4.86
N PHE A 405 -3.17 -36.69 3.70
CA PHE A 405 -4.49 -36.05 3.62
C PHE A 405 -5.35 -36.63 2.48
N ASP A 406 -6.66 -36.57 2.66
CA ASP A 406 -7.67 -36.78 1.63
C ASP A 406 -8.25 -35.43 1.18
N PHE A 407 -8.20 -34.43 2.06
CA PHE A 407 -8.60 -33.05 1.82
C PHE A 407 -7.55 -32.09 2.39
N LEU A 408 -7.08 -31.15 1.58
CA LEU A 408 -6.16 -30.09 2.01
C LEU A 408 -6.68 -28.73 1.58
N HIS A 409 -7.10 -27.90 2.54
CA HIS A 409 -7.35 -26.47 2.30
C HIS A 409 -6.06 -25.69 2.57
N ALA A 410 -5.31 -25.38 1.51
CA ALA A 410 -4.02 -24.72 1.61
C ALA A 410 -4.14 -23.19 1.50
N VAL A 411 -3.42 -22.48 2.37
CA VAL A 411 -3.27 -21.02 2.29
C VAL A 411 -1.78 -20.70 2.19
N PRO A 412 -1.32 -20.08 1.09
CA PRO A 412 0.08 -19.74 0.91
C PRO A 412 0.44 -18.44 1.66
N PRO A 413 1.72 -18.16 1.91
CA PRO A 413 2.20 -16.85 2.30
C PRO A 413 1.74 -15.75 1.33
N GLN A 414 1.62 -14.53 1.81
CA GLN A 414 1.11 -13.38 1.04
C GLN A 414 2.11 -12.23 1.07
N ARG A 415 2.15 -11.47 -0.01
CA ARG A 415 3.10 -10.35 -0.19
C ARG A 415 2.50 -9.25 -1.04
N ALA A 416 3.03 -8.05 -0.94
CA ALA A 416 2.66 -6.97 -1.86
C ALA A 416 3.04 -7.32 -3.31
N PRO A 417 2.37 -6.73 -4.32
CA PRO A 417 2.77 -6.87 -5.72
C PRO A 417 4.24 -6.47 -5.95
N ARG A 418 4.88 -7.08 -6.95
CA ARG A 418 6.31 -6.89 -7.22
C ARG A 418 6.67 -5.41 -7.41
N PHE A 419 5.89 -4.68 -8.21
CA PHE A 419 6.13 -3.27 -8.50
C PHE A 419 6.00 -2.35 -7.28
N VAL A 420 5.33 -2.80 -6.20
CA VAL A 420 5.30 -2.11 -4.90
C VAL A 420 6.51 -2.49 -4.06
N ARG A 421 6.73 -3.80 -3.82
CA ARG A 421 7.78 -4.25 -2.89
C ARG A 421 9.21 -3.95 -3.36
N GLU A 422 9.41 -3.78 -4.67
CA GLU A 422 10.70 -3.42 -5.27
C GLU A 422 10.84 -1.90 -5.53
N SER A 423 9.87 -1.10 -5.07
CA SER A 423 9.86 0.35 -5.24
C SER A 423 10.40 1.09 -4.01
N VAL A 424 10.71 2.36 -4.21
CA VAL A 424 11.09 3.28 -3.12
C VAL A 424 9.94 3.59 -2.17
N LEU A 425 8.72 3.15 -2.46
CA LEU A 425 7.54 3.34 -1.59
C LEU A 425 7.35 2.21 -0.58
N ALA A 426 8.15 1.14 -0.66
CA ALA A 426 8.04 0.00 0.22
C ALA A 426 8.81 0.21 1.53
N ASP A 427 8.27 -0.37 2.60
CA ASP A 427 9.00 -0.57 3.85
C ASP A 427 10.01 -1.75 3.73
N LYS A 428 10.72 -2.05 4.81
CA LYS A 428 11.71 -3.14 4.87
C LYS A 428 11.10 -4.54 4.60
N ASP A 429 9.80 -4.71 4.84
CA ASP A 429 9.06 -5.98 4.67
C ASP A 429 8.36 -6.05 3.30
N GLY A 430 8.53 -5.02 2.48
CA GLY A 430 8.02 -4.92 1.11
C GLY A 430 6.56 -4.47 1.02
N TRP A 431 5.94 -4.00 2.10
CA TRP A 431 4.61 -3.38 2.08
C TRP A 431 4.73 -1.89 1.78
N LEU A 432 3.68 -1.28 1.25
CA LEU A 432 3.68 0.17 1.02
C LEU A 432 3.69 0.91 2.35
N GLU A 433 4.76 1.68 2.58
CA GLU A 433 5.04 2.35 3.84
C GLU A 433 4.06 3.50 4.11
N VAL A 434 3.44 3.52 5.31
CA VAL A 434 2.53 4.58 5.73
C VAL A 434 2.66 4.88 7.23
N HIS A 435 2.37 6.10 7.63
CA HIS A 435 1.99 6.39 9.01
C HIS A 435 0.68 5.66 9.33
N HIS A 436 0.65 4.89 10.40
CA HIS A 436 -0.43 3.93 10.69
C HIS A 436 -1.78 4.61 10.94
N ASP A 437 -1.78 5.85 11.38
CA ASP A 437 -2.96 6.65 11.67
C ASP A 437 -3.44 7.46 10.46
N THR A 438 -2.58 8.24 9.81
CA THR A 438 -2.97 9.09 8.68
C THR A 438 -3.04 8.36 7.34
N LEU A 439 -2.44 7.17 7.25
CA LEU A 439 -2.30 6.36 6.04
C LEU A 439 -1.55 7.09 4.91
N ARG A 440 -0.75 8.09 5.27
CA ARG A 440 0.12 8.90 4.42
C ARG A 440 1.52 8.30 4.41
N HIS A 441 2.18 8.31 3.26
CA HIS A 441 3.56 7.86 3.14
C HIS A 441 4.50 8.82 3.90
N PRO A 442 5.44 8.33 4.73
CA PRO A 442 6.27 9.20 5.59
C PRO A 442 7.23 10.10 4.81
N ARG A 443 7.72 9.66 3.65
CA ARG A 443 8.67 10.42 2.81
C ARG A 443 8.01 11.24 1.70
N PHE A 444 6.86 10.81 1.20
CA PHE A 444 6.17 11.45 0.07
C PHE A 444 4.79 11.92 0.50
N GLY A 445 4.69 13.19 0.89
CA GLY A 445 3.51 13.75 1.54
C GLY A 445 2.23 13.79 0.70
N ASN A 446 2.33 13.59 -0.60
CA ASN A 446 1.19 13.51 -1.52
C ASN A 446 0.86 12.06 -1.93
N ILE A 447 1.45 11.05 -1.27
CA ILE A 447 1.18 9.63 -1.51
C ILE A 447 0.49 9.03 -0.29
N PHE A 448 -0.58 8.29 -0.53
CA PHE A 448 -1.38 7.59 0.46
C PHE A 448 -1.55 6.12 0.09
N SER A 449 -1.84 5.28 1.08
CA SER A 449 -2.21 3.89 0.84
C SER A 449 -3.27 3.41 1.80
N LEU A 450 -4.04 2.42 1.36
CA LEU A 450 -5.05 1.74 2.17
C LEU A 450 -5.29 0.32 1.64
N GLY A 451 -6.00 -0.47 2.43
CA GLY A 451 -6.30 -1.87 2.10
C GLY A 451 -5.13 -2.79 2.35
N ASP A 452 -5.09 -3.91 1.62
CA ASP A 452 -4.20 -5.03 1.95
C ASP A 452 -2.72 -4.75 1.68
N VAL A 453 -2.40 -3.79 0.82
CA VAL A 453 -1.02 -3.48 0.44
C VAL A 453 -0.29 -2.60 1.45
N CYS A 454 -1.01 -1.82 2.28
CA CYS A 454 -0.36 -0.88 3.20
C CYS A 454 0.29 -1.58 4.41
N SER A 455 1.34 -0.94 4.94
CA SER A 455 2.13 -1.42 6.09
C SER A 455 1.42 -1.29 7.44
N ALA A 456 0.23 -0.67 7.49
CA ALA A 456 -0.49 -0.52 8.75
C ALA A 456 -0.75 -1.89 9.41
N PRO A 457 -0.44 -2.07 10.71
CA PRO A 457 -0.52 -3.36 11.42
C PRO A 457 -1.97 -3.68 11.82
N ASN A 458 -2.89 -3.67 10.86
CA ASN A 458 -4.30 -3.93 11.04
C ASN A 458 -4.73 -5.22 10.33
N ALA A 459 -5.94 -5.69 10.62
CA ALA A 459 -6.53 -6.78 9.87
C ALA A 459 -6.80 -6.36 8.41
N LYS A 460 -6.18 -7.06 7.44
CA LYS A 460 -6.34 -6.83 6.01
C LYS A 460 -7.72 -7.33 5.55
N THR A 461 -8.73 -6.47 5.67
CA THR A 461 -10.15 -6.81 5.42
C THR A 461 -10.91 -5.68 4.73
N ALA A 462 -12.02 -6.00 4.04
CA ALA A 462 -12.92 -4.99 3.46
C ALA A 462 -13.56 -4.08 4.54
N ALA A 463 -13.70 -4.56 5.77
CA ALA A 463 -14.18 -3.77 6.89
C ALA A 463 -13.16 -2.70 7.32
N ALA A 464 -11.86 -3.01 7.27
CA ALA A 464 -10.80 -2.02 7.46
C ALA A 464 -10.88 -0.94 6.36
N VAL A 465 -11.00 -1.34 5.10
CA VAL A 465 -11.16 -0.41 3.97
C VAL A 465 -12.34 0.55 4.19
N ARG A 466 -13.46 0.08 4.75
CA ARG A 466 -14.64 0.92 5.04
C ARG A 466 -14.30 2.11 5.96
N LYS A 467 -13.38 1.92 6.91
CA LYS A 467 -12.91 2.99 7.80
C LYS A 467 -11.74 3.79 7.21
N GLN A 468 -10.87 3.13 6.46
CA GLN A 468 -9.68 3.76 5.86
C GLN A 468 -10.04 4.70 4.70
N ALA A 469 -11.00 4.33 3.84
CA ALA A 469 -11.33 5.08 2.63
C ALA A 469 -11.75 6.54 2.91
N PRO A 470 -12.67 6.86 3.85
CA PRO A 470 -13.01 8.24 4.16
C PRO A 470 -11.85 9.02 4.81
N ILE A 471 -10.96 8.35 5.55
CA ILE A 471 -9.76 8.97 6.16
C ILE A 471 -8.77 9.38 5.07
N VAL A 472 -8.43 8.45 4.17
CA VAL A 472 -7.54 8.74 3.04
C VAL A 472 -8.14 9.80 2.12
N ALA A 473 -9.45 9.78 1.88
CA ALA A 473 -10.12 10.80 1.06
C ALA A 473 -10.02 12.19 1.71
N GLU A 474 -10.26 12.31 3.02
CA GLU A 474 -10.15 13.58 3.76
C GLU A 474 -8.70 14.11 3.74
N ASN A 475 -7.74 13.22 4.01
CA ASN A 475 -6.32 13.58 4.04
C ASN A 475 -5.78 13.92 2.63
N THR A 476 -6.22 13.20 1.59
CA THR A 476 -5.88 13.50 0.19
C THR A 476 -6.39 14.90 -0.21
N LEU A 477 -7.64 15.23 0.15
CA LEU A 477 -8.20 16.56 -0.09
C LEU A 477 -7.49 17.64 0.71
N ALA A 478 -7.09 17.35 1.95
CA ALA A 478 -6.32 18.28 2.74
C ALA A 478 -5.01 18.65 2.03
N VAL A 479 -4.29 17.67 1.48
CA VAL A 479 -3.08 17.91 0.68
C VAL A 479 -3.39 18.71 -0.59
N LEU A 480 -4.41 18.32 -1.36
CA LEU A 480 -4.80 19.04 -2.59
C LEU A 480 -5.18 20.50 -2.34
N GLN A 481 -5.69 20.82 -1.16
CA GLN A 481 -6.14 22.14 -0.72
C GLN A 481 -5.14 22.84 0.20
N SER A 482 -3.91 22.34 0.31
CA SER A 482 -2.85 22.88 1.18
C SER A 482 -3.26 23.00 2.65
N ARG A 483 -4.08 22.07 3.13
CA ARG A 483 -4.51 21.97 4.52
C ARG A 483 -3.71 20.86 5.26
N SER A 484 -3.65 20.96 6.57
CA SER A 484 -3.02 19.94 7.41
C SER A 484 -3.74 18.59 7.35
N VAL A 485 -2.97 17.50 7.32
CA VAL A 485 -3.45 16.11 7.35
C VAL A 485 -3.80 15.72 8.78
N ARG A 486 -5.09 15.58 9.11
CA ARG A 486 -5.58 15.44 10.48
C ARG A 486 -6.57 14.31 10.71
N ALA A 487 -7.08 13.66 9.65
CA ALA A 487 -7.97 12.51 9.80
C ALA A 487 -7.16 11.28 10.18
N ILE A 488 -7.60 10.53 11.21
CA ILE A 488 -6.86 9.40 11.76
C ILE A 488 -7.66 8.10 11.76
N TYR A 489 -6.92 7.02 11.56
CA TYR A 489 -7.37 5.63 11.60
C TYR A 489 -6.92 4.96 12.90
N ASP A 490 -7.81 4.24 13.55
CA ASP A 490 -7.60 3.58 14.84
C ASP A 490 -7.22 2.09 14.72
N GLY A 491 -6.93 1.62 13.50
CA GLY A 491 -6.61 0.22 13.24
C GLY A 491 -7.84 -0.68 13.09
N TYR A 492 -9.06 -0.12 13.06
CA TYR A 492 -10.28 -0.90 12.97
C TYR A 492 -10.25 -1.91 11.84
N GLY A 493 -10.53 -3.14 12.18
CA GLY A 493 -10.81 -4.23 11.26
C GLY A 493 -11.93 -5.10 11.80
N ALA A 494 -12.58 -5.84 10.93
CA ALA A 494 -13.58 -6.80 11.35
C ALA A 494 -13.48 -8.10 10.57
N CYS A 495 -13.68 -9.20 11.26
CA CYS A 495 -13.77 -10.52 10.70
C CYS A 495 -15.04 -11.20 11.24
N PRO A 496 -16.13 -11.24 10.47
CA PRO A 496 -17.27 -12.07 10.83
C PRO A 496 -16.85 -13.54 10.76
N LEU A 497 -16.49 -14.10 11.91
CA LEU A 497 -16.05 -15.50 12.05
C LEU A 497 -17.29 -16.38 12.04
N VAL A 498 -17.56 -16.98 10.89
CA VAL A 498 -18.64 -17.97 10.74
C VAL A 498 -18.17 -19.26 11.39
N VAL A 499 -18.85 -19.67 12.45
CA VAL A 499 -18.49 -20.82 13.28
C VAL A 499 -19.38 -22.04 13.08
N GLU A 500 -20.58 -21.82 12.54
CA GLU A 500 -21.51 -22.87 12.08
C GLU A 500 -22.49 -22.26 11.07
N ARG A 501 -23.16 -23.06 10.28
CA ARG A 501 -24.23 -22.56 9.40
C ARG A 501 -25.37 -22.03 10.27
N GLY A 502 -25.54 -20.72 10.24
CA GLY A 502 -26.56 -20.00 11.03
C GLY A 502 -26.01 -19.15 12.17
N LYS A 503 -24.71 -19.25 12.52
CA LYS A 503 -24.11 -18.40 13.55
C LYS A 503 -22.73 -17.88 13.17
N ALA A 504 -22.43 -16.65 13.57
CA ALA A 504 -21.12 -16.02 13.44
C ALA A 504 -20.79 -15.20 14.68
N ILE A 505 -19.51 -15.09 14.98
CA ILE A 505 -18.92 -14.13 15.93
C ILE A 505 -18.50 -12.90 15.11
N LEU A 506 -18.96 -11.71 15.50
CA LEU A 506 -18.58 -10.47 14.84
C LEU A 506 -17.34 -9.90 15.51
N ALA A 507 -16.17 -10.41 15.13
CA ALA A 507 -14.91 -9.95 15.68
C ALA A 507 -14.54 -8.59 15.07
N GLU A 508 -14.66 -7.52 15.88
CA GLU A 508 -14.33 -6.14 15.53
C GLU A 508 -13.28 -5.62 16.51
N PHE A 509 -12.15 -5.18 15.98
CA PHE A 509 -10.99 -4.77 16.80
C PHE A 509 -10.12 -3.75 16.06
N GLY A 510 -9.33 -3.02 16.82
CA GLY A 510 -8.35 -2.02 16.37
C GLY A 510 -6.93 -2.38 16.73
N TYR A 511 -6.06 -1.38 16.71
CA TYR A 511 -4.65 -1.53 17.09
C TYR A 511 -4.51 -2.11 18.50
N GLY A 512 -3.50 -2.97 18.70
CA GLY A 512 -3.26 -3.65 19.97
C GLY A 512 -4.34 -4.66 20.36
N GLY A 513 -5.24 -5.05 19.46
CA GLY A 513 -6.33 -5.98 19.75
C GLY A 513 -7.50 -5.35 20.52
N LYS A 514 -7.55 -4.03 20.66
CA LYS A 514 -8.65 -3.33 21.34
C LYS A 514 -9.97 -3.66 20.69
N LEU A 515 -10.96 -4.13 21.47
CA LEU A 515 -12.29 -4.40 20.96
C LEU A 515 -13.00 -3.09 20.56
N LEU A 516 -13.56 -3.06 19.35
CA LEU A 516 -14.24 -1.90 18.76
C LEU A 516 -15.61 -2.29 18.18
N PRO A 517 -16.55 -2.82 19.01
CA PRO A 517 -17.83 -3.30 18.51
C PRO A 517 -18.65 -2.15 17.93
N THR A 518 -19.18 -2.34 16.72
CA THR A 518 -20.07 -1.38 16.05
C THR A 518 -21.46 -1.36 16.71
N PHE A 519 -21.89 -2.47 17.28
CA PHE A 519 -23.22 -2.61 17.90
C PHE A 519 -23.08 -2.83 19.42
N PRO A 520 -24.06 -2.38 20.23
CA PRO A 520 -24.06 -2.58 21.68
C PRO A 520 -24.44 -4.02 22.07
N LEU A 521 -23.74 -4.98 21.49
CA LEU A 521 -23.93 -6.41 21.70
C LEU A 521 -22.59 -7.01 22.12
N ASP A 522 -22.64 -8.03 22.98
CA ASP A 522 -21.43 -8.78 23.32
C ASP A 522 -20.80 -9.35 22.04
N PRO A 523 -19.58 -8.90 21.65
CA PRO A 523 -18.94 -9.29 20.41
C PRO A 523 -18.37 -10.72 20.46
N LEU A 524 -18.27 -11.34 21.64
CA LEU A 524 -17.68 -12.67 21.83
C LEU A 524 -18.68 -13.80 21.59
N LEU A 525 -19.99 -13.50 21.60
CA LEU A 525 -21.03 -14.52 21.47
C LEU A 525 -21.38 -14.83 20.01
N PRO A 526 -21.43 -16.11 19.62
CA PRO A 526 -21.92 -16.52 18.31
C PRO A 526 -23.41 -16.21 18.15
N ARG A 527 -23.78 -15.40 17.14
CA ARG A 527 -25.15 -14.92 16.96
C ARG A 527 -25.73 -15.24 15.59
N ARG A 528 -27.03 -15.55 15.56
CA ARG A 528 -27.79 -15.67 14.30
C ARG A 528 -27.87 -14.34 13.56
N LEU A 529 -27.96 -13.20 14.27
CA LEU A 529 -27.97 -11.87 13.66
C LEU A 529 -26.66 -11.59 12.90
N ALA A 530 -25.51 -11.93 13.48
CA ALA A 530 -24.21 -11.80 12.81
C ALA A 530 -24.10 -12.68 11.56
N TRP A 531 -24.70 -13.87 11.58
CA TRP A 531 -24.84 -14.71 10.38
C TRP A 531 -25.72 -14.03 9.32
N GLN A 532 -26.91 -13.50 9.69
CA GLN A 532 -27.79 -12.81 8.74
C GLN A 532 -27.08 -11.59 8.13
N LEU A 533 -26.37 -10.82 8.95
CA LEU A 533 -25.53 -9.73 8.48
C LEU A 533 -24.52 -10.24 7.42
N LYS A 534 -23.78 -11.31 7.73
CA LYS A 534 -22.76 -11.88 6.85
C LYS A 534 -23.35 -12.48 5.57
N ALA A 535 -24.43 -13.25 5.69
CA ALA A 535 -24.96 -14.05 4.59
C ALA A 535 -25.95 -13.28 3.69
N ARG A 536 -26.61 -12.22 4.20
CA ARG A 536 -27.66 -11.52 3.45
C ARG A 536 -27.32 -10.06 3.17
N TRP A 537 -26.80 -9.32 4.16
CA TRP A 537 -26.69 -7.86 4.06
C TRP A 537 -25.31 -7.39 3.64
N MET A 538 -24.24 -8.08 4.02
CA MET A 538 -22.87 -7.66 3.68
C MET A 538 -22.58 -7.54 2.16
N PRO A 539 -23.11 -8.39 1.25
CA PRO A 539 -22.94 -8.15 -0.18
C PRO A 539 -23.50 -6.79 -0.63
N SER A 540 -24.72 -6.42 -0.19
CA SER A 540 -25.30 -5.11 -0.50
C SER A 540 -24.55 -3.97 0.19
N ILE A 541 -24.14 -4.14 1.46
CA ILE A 541 -23.29 -3.15 2.14
C ILE A 541 -21.99 -2.93 1.37
N TYR A 542 -21.42 -3.98 0.80
CA TYR A 542 -20.21 -3.88 -0.01
C TYR A 542 -20.47 -3.16 -1.34
N PHE A 543 -21.34 -3.68 -2.19
CA PHE A 543 -21.55 -3.17 -3.55
C PHE A 543 -22.32 -1.83 -3.58
N ASP A 544 -23.33 -1.66 -2.73
CA ASP A 544 -24.27 -0.54 -2.82
C ASP A 544 -23.95 0.58 -1.82
N MET A 545 -23.07 0.33 -0.83
CA MET A 545 -22.67 1.33 0.14
C MET A 545 -21.16 1.62 0.07
N LEU A 546 -20.31 0.64 0.34
CA LEU A 546 -18.85 0.83 0.38
C LEU A 546 -18.31 1.35 -0.95
N LEU A 547 -18.59 0.65 -2.05
CA LEU A 547 -18.10 1.04 -3.39
C LEU A 547 -18.74 2.32 -3.94
N LYS A 548 -19.85 2.77 -3.35
CA LYS A 548 -20.57 4.00 -3.74
C LYS A 548 -20.33 5.16 -2.77
N GLY A 549 -19.36 5.06 -1.86
CA GLY A 549 -18.99 6.14 -0.92
C GLY A 549 -20.07 6.47 0.11
N ARG A 550 -20.99 5.54 0.40
CA ARG A 550 -21.98 5.70 1.48
C ARG A 550 -21.34 5.33 2.81
N GLU A 551 -20.80 6.33 3.51
CA GLU A 551 -19.97 6.20 4.71
C GLU A 551 -20.78 5.99 6.00
N TRP A 552 -21.68 5.01 6.00
CA TRP A 552 -22.48 4.68 7.19
C TRP A 552 -21.57 4.15 8.30
N LEU A 553 -21.66 4.75 9.50
CA LEU A 553 -20.84 4.40 10.68
C LEU A 553 -19.31 4.40 10.40
N ALA A 554 -18.86 5.21 9.45
CA ALA A 554 -17.46 5.28 9.05
C ALA A 554 -16.92 6.72 8.98
N LYS A 555 -17.57 7.68 9.69
CA LYS A 555 -17.10 9.06 9.75
C LYS A 555 -15.68 9.09 10.32
N PRO A 556 -14.73 9.81 9.68
CA PRO A 556 -13.37 9.96 10.19
C PRO A 556 -13.32 10.69 11.54
N THR A 557 -12.39 10.30 12.40
CA THR A 557 -11.94 11.13 13.50
C THR A 557 -10.93 12.13 12.96
N VAL A 558 -11.14 13.42 13.23
CA VAL A 558 -10.27 14.49 12.77
C VAL A 558 -9.69 15.18 13.98
N LEU A 559 -8.36 15.26 14.08
CA LEU A 559 -7.65 15.92 15.17
C LEU A 559 -7.63 17.44 14.98
N ASP A 560 -7.38 18.18 16.05
CA ASP A 560 -7.20 19.63 16.00
C ASP A 560 -5.84 20.03 15.40
N HIS A 561 -4.85 19.13 15.41
CA HIS A 561 -3.50 19.33 14.89
C HIS A 561 -3.07 18.15 14.01
N GLU A 562 -2.04 18.35 13.19
CA GLU A 562 -1.43 17.31 12.39
C GLU A 562 -0.54 16.39 13.25
N PRO A 563 -0.79 15.07 13.32
CA PRO A 563 -0.10 14.19 14.26
C PRO A 563 1.38 13.95 13.93
N HIS A 564 1.73 14.04 12.64
CA HIS A 564 3.10 13.82 12.15
C HIS A 564 3.74 15.09 11.59
N ARG A 565 3.28 16.26 12.05
CA ARG A 565 3.95 17.50 11.72
C ARG A 565 5.36 17.45 12.31
N PRO A 566 6.44 17.74 11.56
CA PRO A 566 7.79 17.81 12.10
C PRO A 566 7.77 18.73 13.30
N THR A 567 8.18 18.22 14.47
CA THR A 567 8.39 19.08 15.65
C THR A 567 9.42 20.12 15.24
N ALA A 568 9.05 21.39 15.29
CA ALA A 568 10.01 22.47 15.12
C ALA A 568 11.18 22.16 16.08
N VAL A 569 12.39 22.07 15.54
CA VAL A 569 13.60 21.99 16.37
C VAL A 569 13.48 23.17 17.32
N GLN A 570 13.43 22.90 18.64
CA GLN A 570 13.47 23.94 19.63
C GLN A 570 14.64 24.86 19.25
N ALA A 571 14.33 26.12 18.95
CA ALA A 571 15.33 27.15 18.79
C ALA A 571 16.10 27.15 20.13
N CYS A 572 17.39 26.79 20.09
CA CYS A 572 18.25 27.05 21.21
C CYS A 572 18.21 28.56 21.44
N ASP A 573 17.59 28.98 22.51
CA ASP A 573 17.68 30.34 23.05
C ASP A 573 19.17 30.62 23.30
N PHE A 574 19.84 31.28 22.37
CA PHE A 574 21.05 32.00 22.64
C PHE A 574 20.64 33.23 23.43
N GLU A 575 20.48 33.04 24.76
CA GLU A 575 20.50 34.18 25.65
C GLU A 575 21.85 34.88 25.51
N SER A 576 21.76 36.10 25.02
CA SER A 576 22.84 37.08 25.04
C SER A 576 23.24 37.34 26.50
N GLY A 577 24.27 36.64 26.93
CA GLY A 577 24.96 36.97 28.18
C GLY A 577 25.77 38.25 28.02
N ASN A 578 25.11 39.39 28.13
CA ASN A 578 25.77 40.64 28.57
C ASN A 578 25.46 40.81 30.02
N LYS A 579 26.43 40.54 30.89
CA LYS A 579 26.56 41.18 32.20
C LYS A 579 28.03 41.18 32.59
N GLU A 580 28.53 42.44 32.70
CA GLU A 580 29.62 42.98 33.51
C GLU A 580 30.99 42.31 33.43
#